data_f1fab6ace855869bbdfc0f1444165f68
#
_entry.id   f1fab6ace855869bbdfc0f1444165f68
#
_cell.length_a   1.000
_cell.length_b   1.000
_cell.length_c   1.000
_cell.angle_alpha   90.00
_cell.angle_beta   90.00
_cell.angle_gamma   90.00
#
_symmetry.space_group_name_H-M   'P 1'
#
loop_
_entity.id
_entity.type
_entity.pdbx_description
1 polymer ?
#
loop_
_entity_poly.entity_id
_entity_poly.type
_entity_poly.pdbx_seq_one_letter_code
_entity_poly.pdbx_strand_id
1 'polypeptide(L)'
;ALVDPDRVEPIGFTEALLRGGIRLVQVRAKNGIDGTTLIAIVGRVRTAGGLALVNDDVRLARLADGVHLGQEDAALLDLGQLRNALGAGIIGLSCGTPQEARAADPRLIDYVAAGPVFATPSKHDAGLPVGLSGVRAVAEATQLPCAAIGGIGPETIARVRETGASMAAVISALVCDDVESAARDLVVRWNAADT
;
A
#
# COMPACT_ATOMS: atom_id res chain seq x y z
N ALA A 1 3.01 -2.07 4.62
CA ALA A 1 4.39 -1.80 4.17
C ALA A 1 4.56 -2.16 2.70
N LEU A 2 5.51 -1.51 2.01
CA LEU A 2 5.92 -1.92 0.68
C LEU A 2 7.25 -2.66 0.74
N VAL A 3 7.32 -3.80 0.04
CA VAL A 3 8.51 -4.60 -0.17
C VAL A 3 8.99 -4.38 -1.60
N ASP A 4 10.17 -3.78 -1.74
CA ASP A 4 10.81 -3.51 -3.02
C ASP A 4 12.07 -4.40 -3.13
N PRO A 5 12.02 -5.48 -3.94
CA PRO A 5 13.15 -6.42 -4.06
C PRO A 5 14.44 -5.80 -4.61
N ASP A 6 14.36 -4.63 -5.24
CA ASP A 6 15.54 -3.90 -5.71
C ASP A 6 16.27 -3.17 -4.57
N ARG A 7 15.64 -3.06 -3.39
CA ARG A 7 16.16 -2.31 -2.23
C ARG A 7 16.47 -3.17 -1.02
N VAL A 8 15.78 -4.30 -0.89
CA VAL A 8 15.90 -5.18 0.28
C VAL A 8 15.89 -6.65 -0.14
N GLU A 9 16.46 -7.53 0.70
CA GLU A 9 16.23 -8.97 0.56
C GLU A 9 14.76 -9.24 0.96
N PRO A 10 13.88 -9.67 0.02
CA PRO A 10 12.45 -9.52 0.21
C PRO A 10 11.86 -10.48 1.25
N ILE A 11 12.41 -11.68 1.43
CA ILE A 11 11.85 -12.69 2.34
C ILE A 11 12.15 -12.32 3.80
N GLY A 12 13.41 -12.11 4.16
CA GLY A 12 13.81 -11.74 5.52
C GLY A 12 13.26 -10.38 5.94
N PHE A 13 13.19 -9.43 5.00
CA PHE A 13 12.56 -8.14 5.22
C PHE A 13 11.07 -8.31 5.55
N THR A 14 10.34 -9.12 4.78
CA THR A 14 8.92 -9.42 5.05
C THR A 14 8.75 -10.06 6.42
N GLU A 15 9.58 -11.04 6.78
CA GLU A 15 9.53 -11.67 8.10
C GLU A 15 9.73 -10.68 9.24
N ALA A 16 10.68 -9.75 9.11
CA ALA A 16 10.90 -8.70 10.10
C ALA A 16 9.70 -7.75 10.23
N LEU A 17 9.09 -7.34 9.10
CA LEU A 17 7.85 -6.57 9.09
C LEU A 17 6.71 -7.27 9.85
N LEU A 18 6.53 -8.57 9.61
CA LEU A 18 5.48 -9.38 10.25
C LEU A 18 5.71 -9.52 11.76
N ARG A 19 6.96 -9.73 12.22
CA ARG A 19 7.31 -9.74 13.64
C ARG A 19 7.07 -8.39 14.30
N GLY A 20 7.27 -7.29 13.56
CA GLY A 20 6.96 -5.92 13.99
C GLY A 20 5.46 -5.58 14.01
N GLY A 21 4.58 -6.49 13.57
CA GLY A 21 3.13 -6.31 13.62
C GLY A 21 2.47 -5.84 12.33
N ILE A 22 3.22 -5.64 11.24
CA ILE A 22 2.65 -5.32 9.92
C ILE A 22 1.83 -6.51 9.42
N ARG A 23 0.65 -6.24 8.84
CA ARG A 23 -0.27 -7.26 8.31
C ARG A 23 -0.71 -7.01 6.87
N LEU A 24 -0.41 -5.84 6.31
CA LEU A 24 -0.67 -5.54 4.91
C LEU A 24 0.67 -5.24 4.21
N VAL A 25 1.01 -6.07 3.24
CA VAL A 25 2.26 -5.99 2.48
C VAL A 25 1.93 -5.79 1.00
N GLN A 26 2.59 -4.83 0.35
CA GLN A 26 2.55 -4.70 -1.10
C GLN A 26 3.94 -5.00 -1.67
N VAL A 27 4.02 -5.95 -2.58
CA VAL A 27 5.26 -6.27 -3.31
C VAL A 27 5.33 -5.38 -4.54
N ARG A 28 6.32 -4.47 -4.55
CA ARG A 28 6.54 -3.51 -5.64
C ARG A 28 7.86 -3.80 -6.36
N ALA A 29 7.82 -4.71 -7.31
CA ALA A 29 8.96 -5.21 -8.05
C ALA A 29 9.00 -4.57 -9.45
N LYS A 30 9.60 -3.39 -9.60
CA LYS A 30 9.68 -2.68 -10.89
C LYS A 30 10.50 -3.44 -11.94
N ASN A 31 11.54 -4.13 -11.51
CA ASN A 31 12.39 -4.96 -12.39
C ASN A 31 11.94 -6.43 -12.43
N GLY A 32 10.74 -6.71 -11.90
CA GLY A 32 10.15 -8.04 -11.83
C GLY A 32 10.52 -8.79 -10.55
N ILE A 33 9.79 -9.87 -10.30
CA ILE A 33 10.03 -10.82 -9.21
C ILE A 33 9.72 -12.21 -9.74
N ASP A 34 10.49 -13.20 -9.37
CA ASP A 34 10.17 -14.58 -9.71
C ASP A 34 8.98 -15.09 -8.88
N GLY A 35 8.18 -15.98 -9.49
CA GLY A 35 6.96 -16.48 -8.87
C GLY A 35 7.21 -17.25 -7.58
N THR A 36 8.37 -17.91 -7.43
CA THR A 36 8.72 -18.68 -6.22
C THR A 36 8.92 -17.74 -5.03
N THR A 37 9.67 -16.65 -5.23
CA THR A 37 9.89 -15.62 -4.22
C THR A 37 8.56 -14.94 -3.83
N LEU A 38 7.73 -14.58 -4.81
CA LEU A 38 6.42 -13.99 -4.53
C LEU A 38 5.54 -14.94 -3.70
N ILE A 39 5.43 -16.21 -4.09
CA ILE A 39 4.67 -17.23 -3.35
C ILE A 39 5.20 -17.39 -1.92
N ALA A 40 6.53 -17.35 -1.73
CA ALA A 40 7.14 -17.43 -0.42
C ALA A 40 6.77 -16.24 0.48
N ILE A 41 6.75 -15.02 -0.07
CA ILE A 41 6.30 -13.80 0.64
C ILE A 41 4.82 -13.93 1.00
N VAL A 42 3.97 -14.22 0.02
CA VAL A 42 2.51 -14.36 0.21
C VAL A 42 2.19 -15.42 1.28
N GLY A 43 2.85 -16.57 1.23
CA GLY A 43 2.67 -17.63 2.22
C GLY A 43 2.98 -17.20 3.65
N ARG A 44 4.08 -16.44 3.86
CA ARG A 44 4.45 -15.89 5.17
C ARG A 44 3.44 -14.88 5.67
N VAL A 45 3.02 -13.97 4.79
CA VAL A 45 2.03 -12.94 5.13
C VAL A 45 0.71 -13.58 5.53
N ARG A 46 0.20 -14.54 4.75
CA ARG A 46 -1.04 -15.28 5.05
C ARG A 46 -0.94 -16.08 6.37
N THR A 47 0.19 -16.74 6.61
CA THR A 47 0.44 -17.48 7.87
C THR A 47 0.40 -16.55 9.09
N ALA A 48 0.82 -15.29 8.93
CA ALA A 48 0.73 -14.28 9.97
C ALA A 48 -0.66 -13.60 10.06
N GLY A 49 -1.66 -14.07 9.32
CA GLY A 49 -3.00 -13.48 9.27
C GLY A 49 -3.07 -12.15 8.53
N GLY A 50 -2.13 -11.89 7.62
CA GLY A 50 -2.05 -10.68 6.82
C GLY A 50 -2.50 -10.88 5.37
N LEU A 51 -2.39 -9.80 4.58
CA LEU A 51 -2.70 -9.75 3.16
C LEU A 51 -1.49 -9.25 2.37
N ALA A 52 -1.20 -9.91 1.25
CA ALA A 52 -0.14 -9.54 0.33
C ALA A 52 -0.71 -9.12 -1.02
N LEU A 53 -0.40 -7.91 -1.46
CA LEU A 53 -0.79 -7.38 -2.76
C LEU A 53 0.44 -7.26 -3.66
N VAL A 54 0.24 -7.32 -4.96
CA VAL A 54 1.26 -6.94 -5.94
C VAL A 54 0.98 -5.54 -6.49
N ASN A 55 2.02 -4.87 -6.99
CA ASN A 55 1.90 -3.55 -7.62
C ASN A 55 1.84 -3.72 -9.15
N ASP A 56 0.79 -3.18 -9.79
CA ASP A 56 0.56 -3.06 -11.24
C ASP A 56 0.48 -4.39 -12.04
N ASP A 57 1.20 -5.44 -11.66
CA ASP A 57 1.20 -6.69 -12.42
C ASP A 57 -0.03 -7.56 -12.12
N VAL A 58 -1.07 -7.41 -12.95
CA VAL A 58 -2.33 -8.16 -12.83
C VAL A 58 -2.18 -9.67 -13.04
N ARG A 59 -1.10 -10.13 -13.70
CA ARG A 59 -0.83 -11.56 -13.89
C ARG A 59 -0.36 -12.18 -12.57
N LEU A 60 0.50 -11.47 -11.85
CA LEU A 60 1.00 -11.90 -10.54
C LEU A 60 -0.07 -11.76 -9.43
N ALA A 61 -1.09 -10.92 -9.63
CA ALA A 61 -2.18 -10.74 -8.67
C ALA A 61 -2.88 -12.06 -8.29
N ARG A 62 -2.90 -13.04 -9.21
CA ARG A 62 -3.48 -14.38 -8.96
C ARG A 62 -2.67 -15.24 -7.97
N LEU A 63 -1.41 -14.90 -7.74
CA LEU A 63 -0.53 -15.55 -6.77
C LEU A 63 -0.60 -14.89 -5.38
N ALA A 64 -1.20 -13.71 -5.31
CA ALA A 64 -1.31 -12.85 -4.12
C ALA A 64 -2.79 -12.73 -3.66
N ASP A 65 -3.06 -11.81 -2.76
CA ASP A 65 -4.42 -11.50 -2.29
C ASP A 65 -5.08 -10.38 -3.14
N GLY A 66 -4.36 -9.85 -4.12
CA GLY A 66 -4.86 -8.85 -5.04
C GLY A 66 -3.75 -7.96 -5.63
N VAL A 67 -4.17 -6.81 -6.17
CA VAL A 67 -3.32 -5.86 -6.86
C VAL A 67 -3.59 -4.43 -6.43
N HIS A 68 -2.56 -3.59 -6.42
CA HIS A 68 -2.68 -2.14 -6.37
C HIS A 68 -2.26 -1.55 -7.71
N LEU A 69 -3.10 -0.69 -8.28
CA LEU A 69 -2.92 -0.09 -9.60
C LEU A 69 -2.63 1.41 -9.50
N GLY A 70 -1.68 1.89 -10.30
CA GLY A 70 -1.56 3.29 -10.64
C GLY A 70 -2.71 3.75 -11.54
N GLN A 71 -2.93 5.08 -11.66
CA GLN A 71 -3.96 5.63 -12.55
C GLN A 71 -3.71 5.31 -14.03
N GLU A 72 -2.44 5.40 -14.45
CA GLU A 72 -2.05 5.10 -15.82
C GLU A 72 -2.26 3.62 -16.16
N ASP A 73 -1.86 2.71 -15.24
CA ASP A 73 -2.04 1.28 -15.41
C ASP A 73 -3.52 0.89 -15.41
N ALA A 74 -4.32 1.46 -14.51
CA ALA A 74 -5.76 1.22 -14.45
C ALA A 74 -6.49 1.70 -15.71
N ALA A 75 -6.06 2.82 -16.32
CA ALA A 75 -6.65 3.34 -17.55
C ALA A 75 -6.44 2.44 -18.77
N LEU A 76 -5.45 1.54 -18.73
CA LEU A 76 -5.17 0.57 -19.80
C LEU A 76 -5.94 -0.75 -19.62
N LEU A 77 -6.69 -0.92 -18.51
CA LEU A 77 -7.34 -2.17 -18.14
C LEU A 77 -8.87 -2.06 -18.22
N ASP A 78 -9.52 -3.14 -18.57
CA ASP A 78 -10.93 -3.35 -18.26
C ASP A 78 -11.05 -3.83 -16.80
N LEU A 79 -11.35 -2.91 -15.90
CA LEU A 79 -11.48 -3.20 -14.46
C LEU A 79 -12.62 -4.19 -14.15
N GLY A 80 -13.67 -4.24 -14.98
CA GLY A 80 -14.74 -5.23 -14.85
C GLY A 80 -14.26 -6.64 -15.15
N GLN A 81 -13.47 -6.81 -16.21
CA GLN A 81 -12.82 -8.09 -16.51
C GLN A 81 -11.79 -8.48 -15.45
N LEU A 82 -11.01 -7.51 -14.95
CA LEU A 82 -10.06 -7.75 -13.87
C LEU A 82 -10.78 -8.21 -12.59
N ARG A 83 -11.85 -7.55 -12.18
CA ARG A 83 -12.67 -7.94 -11.04
C ARG A 83 -13.22 -9.35 -11.20
N ASN A 84 -13.76 -9.69 -12.37
CA ASN A 84 -14.25 -11.04 -12.65
C ASN A 84 -13.12 -12.10 -12.58
N ALA A 85 -11.92 -11.75 -13.03
CA ALA A 85 -10.78 -12.66 -13.02
C ALA A 85 -10.17 -12.89 -11.62
N LEU A 86 -10.22 -11.88 -10.75
CA LEU A 86 -9.72 -11.93 -9.37
C LEU A 86 -10.81 -12.36 -8.36
N GLY A 87 -12.09 -12.27 -8.72
CA GLY A 87 -13.20 -12.60 -7.82
C GLY A 87 -13.15 -11.77 -6.53
N ALA A 88 -12.91 -12.42 -5.40
CA ALA A 88 -12.77 -11.76 -4.09
C ALA A 88 -11.38 -11.14 -3.83
N GLY A 89 -10.46 -11.18 -4.80
CA GLY A 89 -9.15 -10.54 -4.69
C GLY A 89 -9.27 -9.01 -4.59
N ILE A 90 -8.37 -8.41 -3.83
CA ILE A 90 -8.38 -6.97 -3.53
C ILE A 90 -7.85 -6.18 -4.73
N ILE A 91 -8.55 -5.12 -5.11
CA ILE A 91 -8.11 -4.14 -6.11
C ILE A 91 -8.01 -2.77 -5.44
N GLY A 92 -6.79 -2.26 -5.30
CA GLY A 92 -6.52 -0.90 -4.85
C GLY A 92 -6.24 0.03 -6.02
N LEU A 93 -6.57 1.32 -5.86
CA LEU A 93 -6.35 2.34 -6.89
C LEU A 93 -5.69 3.58 -6.29
N SER A 94 -4.60 4.05 -6.90
CA SER A 94 -4.01 5.35 -6.58
C SER A 94 -4.97 6.48 -6.93
N CYS A 95 -5.19 7.43 -6.01
CA CYS A 95 -6.01 8.61 -6.23
C CYS A 95 -5.29 9.84 -5.66
N GLY A 96 -4.75 10.68 -6.53
CA GLY A 96 -4.08 11.93 -6.13
C GLY A 96 -5.06 13.08 -5.82
N THR A 97 -6.32 12.97 -6.22
CA THR A 97 -7.34 14.01 -6.11
C THR A 97 -8.67 13.47 -5.58
N PRO A 98 -9.50 14.34 -4.94
CA PRO A 98 -10.88 13.99 -4.57
C PRO A 98 -11.76 13.58 -5.77
N GLN A 99 -11.48 14.10 -6.95
CA GLN A 99 -12.22 13.75 -8.16
C GLN A 99 -11.97 12.30 -8.57
N GLU A 100 -10.71 11.87 -8.55
CA GLU A 100 -10.35 10.48 -8.82
C GLU A 100 -10.97 9.53 -7.79
N ALA A 101 -10.96 9.91 -6.50
CA ALA A 101 -11.57 9.12 -5.45
C ALA A 101 -13.08 8.96 -5.62
N ARG A 102 -13.80 10.02 -6.05
CA ARG A 102 -15.25 9.93 -6.37
C ARG A 102 -15.54 9.05 -7.58
N ALA A 103 -14.62 9.01 -8.54
CA ALA A 103 -14.75 8.22 -9.77
C ALA A 103 -14.46 6.73 -9.55
N ALA A 104 -13.81 6.36 -8.44
CA ALA A 104 -13.53 4.97 -8.10
C ALA A 104 -14.84 4.20 -7.78
N ASP A 105 -15.21 3.27 -8.66
CA ASP A 105 -16.44 2.46 -8.49
C ASP A 105 -16.26 1.42 -7.39
N PRO A 106 -17.01 1.48 -6.26
CA PRO A 106 -16.88 0.54 -5.15
C PRO A 106 -17.28 -0.91 -5.49
N ARG A 107 -17.88 -1.15 -6.66
CA ARG A 107 -18.15 -2.50 -7.16
C ARG A 107 -16.90 -3.14 -7.78
N LEU A 108 -15.90 -2.33 -8.15
CA LEU A 108 -14.68 -2.76 -8.84
C LEU A 108 -13.43 -2.57 -7.98
N ILE A 109 -13.41 -1.52 -7.14
CA ILE A 109 -12.27 -1.10 -6.32
C ILE A 109 -12.58 -1.31 -4.84
N ASP A 110 -11.63 -1.86 -4.09
CA ASP A 110 -11.79 -2.14 -2.66
C ASP A 110 -11.21 -1.04 -1.77
N TYR A 111 -10.21 -0.30 -2.24
CA TYR A 111 -9.64 0.84 -1.52
C TYR A 111 -8.95 1.82 -2.47
N VAL A 112 -8.83 3.06 -2.03
CA VAL A 112 -8.06 4.09 -2.72
C VAL A 112 -6.78 4.43 -1.96
N ALA A 113 -5.75 4.95 -2.65
CA ALA A 113 -4.52 5.40 -2.00
C ALA A 113 -4.20 6.85 -2.38
N ALA A 114 -4.14 7.73 -1.37
CA ALA A 114 -3.85 9.15 -1.50
C ALA A 114 -2.36 9.45 -1.23
N GLY A 115 -1.74 10.20 -2.11
CA GLY A 115 -0.35 10.61 -1.93
C GLY A 115 0.30 11.25 -3.18
N PRO A 116 1.57 11.66 -3.04
CA PRO A 116 2.40 11.54 -1.83
C PRO A 116 1.98 12.55 -0.74
N VAL A 117 1.92 12.10 0.52
CA VAL A 117 1.56 13.01 1.63
C VAL A 117 2.65 14.05 1.84
N PHE A 118 3.90 13.59 1.90
CA PHE A 118 5.10 14.42 2.04
C PHE A 118 6.07 14.14 0.90
N ALA A 119 7.04 15.02 0.69
CA ALA A 119 8.11 14.79 -0.28
C ALA A 119 8.80 13.44 -0.01
N THR A 120 9.05 12.68 -1.07
CA THR A 120 9.62 11.34 -0.95
C THR A 120 10.52 11.01 -2.15
N PRO A 121 11.71 10.45 -1.93
CA PRO A 121 12.57 9.96 -3.01
C PRO A 121 12.18 8.53 -3.48
N SER A 122 11.22 7.89 -2.83
CA SER A 122 10.88 6.47 -3.08
C SER A 122 10.20 6.23 -4.42
N LYS A 123 9.63 7.29 -5.03
CA LYS A 123 9.02 7.25 -6.37
C LYS A 123 9.41 8.53 -7.11
N HIS A 124 10.18 8.41 -8.21
CA HIS A 124 10.69 9.57 -8.98
C HIS A 124 9.58 10.43 -9.60
N ASP A 125 8.46 9.80 -9.94
CA ASP A 125 7.27 10.37 -10.56
C ASP A 125 6.11 10.57 -9.56
N ALA A 126 6.42 10.75 -8.28
CA ALA A 126 5.41 10.86 -7.22
C ALA A 126 4.52 12.11 -7.29
N GLY A 127 4.91 13.09 -8.09
CA GLY A 127 4.21 14.38 -8.14
C GLY A 127 4.48 15.28 -6.93
N LEU A 128 3.77 16.39 -6.83
CA LEU A 128 3.86 17.30 -5.69
C LEU A 128 3.12 16.72 -4.47
N PRO A 129 3.64 16.93 -3.25
CA PRO A 129 2.96 16.48 -2.03
C PRO A 129 1.56 17.08 -1.91
N VAL A 130 0.57 16.23 -1.66
CA VAL A 130 -0.82 16.66 -1.42
C VAL A 130 -1.03 17.15 0.01
N GLY A 131 -0.10 16.85 0.91
CA GLY A 131 -0.18 17.18 2.32
C GLY A 131 -1.29 16.43 3.08
N LEU A 132 -1.41 16.67 4.36
CA LEU A 132 -2.45 16.07 5.21
C LEU A 132 -3.85 16.52 4.77
N SER A 133 -4.01 17.77 4.34
CA SER A 133 -5.29 18.27 3.83
C SER A 133 -5.73 17.58 2.56
N GLY A 134 -4.79 17.26 1.65
CA GLY A 134 -5.10 16.50 0.44
C GLY A 134 -5.55 15.06 0.75
N VAL A 135 -4.87 14.38 1.70
CA VAL A 135 -5.32 13.05 2.14
C VAL A 135 -6.72 13.11 2.73
N ARG A 136 -7.01 14.09 3.61
CA ARG A 136 -8.35 14.28 4.18
C ARG A 136 -9.39 14.49 3.08
N ALA A 137 -9.11 15.37 2.13
CA ALA A 137 -10.05 15.65 1.04
C ALA A 137 -10.32 14.42 0.15
N VAL A 138 -9.33 13.56 -0.07
CA VAL A 138 -9.49 12.28 -0.78
C VAL A 138 -10.33 11.31 0.06
N ALA A 139 -10.01 11.14 1.35
CA ALA A 139 -10.73 10.24 2.25
C ALA A 139 -12.22 10.63 2.40
N GLU A 140 -12.53 11.93 2.48
CA GLU A 140 -13.89 12.45 2.56
C GLU A 140 -14.67 12.34 1.24
N ALA A 141 -13.97 12.18 0.11
CA ALA A 141 -14.59 12.15 -1.22
C ALA A 141 -15.13 10.76 -1.62
N THR A 142 -14.86 9.72 -0.86
CA THR A 142 -15.26 8.34 -1.18
C THR A 142 -15.77 7.59 0.04
N GLN A 143 -16.53 6.51 -0.19
CA GLN A 143 -16.92 5.54 0.84
C GLN A 143 -15.89 4.39 0.98
N LEU A 144 -14.92 4.33 0.09
CA LEU A 144 -13.88 3.30 0.13
C LEU A 144 -12.85 3.60 1.23
N PRO A 145 -12.26 2.58 1.86
CA PRO A 145 -11.09 2.78 2.72
C PRO A 145 -9.99 3.56 1.99
N CYS A 146 -9.38 4.54 2.66
CA CYS A 146 -8.32 5.35 2.10
C CYS A 146 -6.97 4.99 2.74
N ALA A 147 -5.99 4.63 1.92
CA ALA A 147 -4.60 4.49 2.31
C ALA A 147 -3.86 5.81 2.05
N ALA A 148 -3.02 6.25 2.97
CA ALA A 148 -2.10 7.36 2.75
C ALA A 148 -0.70 6.84 2.46
N ILE A 149 0.00 7.44 1.48
CA ILE A 149 1.36 7.02 1.09
C ILE A 149 2.26 8.22 0.79
N GLY A 150 3.55 8.06 1.01
CA GLY A 150 4.61 9.01 0.60
C GLY A 150 5.15 9.86 1.75
N GLY A 151 6.44 9.64 2.08
CA GLY A 151 7.17 10.39 3.11
C GLY A 151 6.67 10.18 4.53
N ILE A 152 5.89 9.12 4.79
CA ILE A 152 5.35 8.80 6.11
C ILE A 152 6.43 8.09 6.94
N GLY A 153 6.60 8.54 8.17
CA GLY A 153 7.53 7.99 9.14
C GLY A 153 7.02 8.14 10.58
N PRO A 154 7.83 7.75 11.58
CA PRO A 154 7.41 7.73 12.99
C PRO A 154 6.86 9.07 13.50
N GLU A 155 7.45 10.19 13.04
CA GLU A 155 7.09 11.54 13.48
C GLU A 155 5.81 12.08 12.84
N THR A 156 5.33 11.41 11.78
CA THR A 156 4.20 11.91 10.97
C THR A 156 3.01 10.98 10.95
N ILE A 157 3.20 9.69 11.24
CA ILE A 157 2.19 8.64 11.05
C ILE A 157 0.91 8.88 11.87
N ALA A 158 1.01 9.40 13.10
CA ALA A 158 -0.15 9.74 13.93
C ALA A 158 -0.99 10.84 13.28
N ARG A 159 -0.34 11.91 12.76
CA ARG A 159 -1.03 13.00 12.06
C ARG A 159 -1.69 12.52 10.75
N VAL A 160 -1.11 11.52 10.10
CA VAL A 160 -1.73 10.89 8.92
C VAL A 160 -3.01 10.16 9.33
N ARG A 161 -3.02 9.45 10.45
CA ARG A 161 -4.23 8.80 10.99
C ARG A 161 -5.38 9.79 11.22
N GLU A 162 -5.08 10.97 11.77
CA GLU A 162 -6.05 12.06 12.03
C GLU A 162 -6.72 12.63 10.76
N THR A 163 -6.22 12.29 9.56
CA THR A 163 -6.85 12.71 8.30
C THR A 163 -8.09 11.89 7.92
N GLY A 164 -8.39 10.81 8.64
CA GLY A 164 -9.42 9.84 8.26
C GLY A 164 -8.89 8.71 7.36
N ALA A 165 -7.59 8.68 7.10
CA ALA A 165 -6.99 7.54 6.40
C ALA A 165 -7.15 6.26 7.23
N SER A 166 -7.62 5.19 6.59
CA SER A 166 -7.81 3.87 7.20
C SER A 166 -6.50 3.07 7.27
N MET A 167 -5.51 3.44 6.47
CA MET A 167 -4.22 2.75 6.34
C MET A 167 -3.10 3.75 6.05
N ALA A 168 -1.88 3.42 6.47
CA ALA A 168 -0.66 4.12 6.05
C ALA A 168 0.29 3.16 5.33
N ALA A 169 0.74 3.54 4.15
CA ALA A 169 1.73 2.80 3.36
C ALA A 169 3.12 3.42 3.52
N VAL A 170 4.07 2.65 4.02
CA VAL A 170 5.42 3.11 4.37
C VAL A 170 6.46 2.31 3.60
N ILE A 171 7.50 2.99 3.13
CA ILE A 171 8.65 2.41 2.42
C ILE A 171 9.95 2.77 3.15
N SER A 172 10.44 4.00 2.98
CA SER A 172 11.79 4.41 3.38
C SER A 172 12.05 4.33 4.88
N ALA A 173 11.06 4.62 5.72
CA ALA A 173 11.22 4.53 7.17
C ALA A 173 11.36 3.08 7.68
N LEU A 174 11.13 2.08 6.83
CA LEU A 174 11.31 0.66 7.15
C LEU A 174 12.61 0.10 6.58
N VAL A 175 13.31 0.82 5.70
CA VAL A 175 14.60 0.40 5.15
C VAL A 175 15.71 0.87 6.10
N CYS A 176 15.96 0.09 7.15
CA CYS A 176 16.92 0.35 8.22
C CYS A 176 17.48 -0.96 8.77
N ASP A 177 18.46 -0.89 9.68
CA ASP A 177 19.11 -2.08 10.24
C ASP A 177 18.18 -2.91 11.13
N ASP A 178 17.28 -2.28 11.91
CA ASP A 178 16.31 -2.98 12.76
C ASP A 178 14.88 -2.74 12.24
N VAL A 179 14.54 -3.47 11.19
CA VAL A 179 13.22 -3.42 10.52
C VAL A 179 12.08 -3.80 11.46
N GLU A 180 12.30 -4.80 12.33
CA GLU A 180 11.27 -5.27 13.27
C GLU A 180 10.89 -4.18 14.27
N SER A 181 11.89 -3.53 14.88
CA SER A 181 11.66 -2.44 15.83
C SER A 181 11.00 -1.24 15.16
N ALA A 182 11.46 -0.85 13.97
CA ALA A 182 10.87 0.24 13.20
C ALA A 182 9.40 -0.05 12.83
N ALA A 183 9.10 -1.26 12.40
CA ALA A 183 7.73 -1.67 12.09
C ALA A 183 6.83 -1.64 13.34
N ARG A 184 7.33 -2.13 14.48
CA ARG A 184 6.62 -2.10 15.76
C ARG A 184 6.33 -0.68 16.22
N ASP A 185 7.29 0.22 16.14
CA ASP A 185 7.10 1.64 16.51
C ASP A 185 6.01 2.30 15.65
N LEU A 186 6.05 2.09 14.33
CA LEU A 186 5.01 2.60 13.42
C LEU A 186 3.62 2.06 13.75
N VAL A 187 3.49 0.76 14.03
CA VAL A 187 2.21 0.13 14.41
C VAL A 187 1.68 0.69 15.72
N VAL A 188 2.54 0.86 16.73
CA VAL A 188 2.17 1.44 18.04
C VAL A 188 1.68 2.87 17.87
N ARG A 189 2.42 3.71 17.14
CA ARG A 189 2.05 5.12 16.91
C ARG A 189 0.77 5.27 16.11
N TRP A 190 0.56 4.40 15.12
CA TRP A 190 -0.68 4.37 14.34
C TRP A 190 -1.90 4.06 15.20
N ASN A 191 -1.79 3.06 16.07
CA ASN A 191 -2.90 2.64 16.92
C ASN A 191 -3.14 3.60 18.11
N ALA A 192 -2.11 4.28 18.59
CA ALA A 192 -2.24 5.26 19.69
C ALA A 192 -3.01 6.53 19.29
N ALA A 193 -3.14 6.82 18.00
CA ALA A 193 -3.90 7.97 17.52
C ALA A 193 -5.43 7.76 17.54
N ASP A 194 -5.91 6.58 17.94
CA ASP A 194 -7.34 6.26 18.11
C ASP A 194 -7.83 6.46 19.56
N THR A 195 -6.92 6.84 20.50
CA THR A 195 -7.22 7.11 21.91
C THR A 195 -7.20 8.60 22.23
#